data_4a99334e364225237933d25c81dfc861
#
_entry.id   4a99334e364225237933d25c81dfc861
#
_cell.length_a   1.000
_cell.length_b   1.000
_cell.length_c   1.000
_cell.angle_alpha   90.00
_cell.angle_beta   90.00
_cell.angle_gamma   90.00
#
_symmetry.space_group_name_H-M   'P 1'
#
loop_
_entity.id
_entity.type
_entity.pdbx_description
1 polymer ?
#
loop_
_entity_poly.entity_id
_entity_poly.type
_entity_poly.pdbx_seq_one_letter_code
_entity_poly.pdbx_strand_id
1 'polypeptide(L)'
;MANHTLPSPVWLFDLDNTLHDASHAIFPAISANMNTYIGRVLGDGLTPATQAQVDAARLGYWKRYGATLLGMIRYHGVSAADFLHVTHDLGALDKLVRAEKGLGTLLRRLPGRKILLTNAPTRYSTDVMRHLGLSRHFAHHVAIEHMHVHRQLRPKPSSLMLRRLLRKHGVAARRCILVEDTLANLKSASRLGLRTVWVTQYLRMSDPIGKAPLPRTLKRPGYVDVKVKSVRQLPARLHRLR
;
A
#
# COMPACT_ATOMS: atom_id res chain seq x y z
N MET A 1 -14.31 -40.36 9.71
CA MET A 1 -14.20 -39.33 8.64
C MET A 1 -13.38 -38.18 9.18
N ALA A 2 -12.17 -38.00 8.71
CA ALA A 2 -11.30 -36.92 9.16
C ALA A 2 -11.92 -35.59 8.68
N ASN A 3 -12.31 -34.72 9.63
CA ASN A 3 -12.74 -33.36 9.35
C ASN A 3 -11.53 -32.60 8.76
N HIS A 4 -11.40 -32.59 7.43
CA HIS A 4 -10.46 -31.72 6.74
C HIS A 4 -10.94 -30.26 6.87
N THR A 5 -10.69 -29.67 8.05
CA THR A 5 -10.83 -28.23 8.19
C THR A 5 -9.88 -27.59 7.20
N LEU A 6 -10.42 -26.88 6.21
CA LEU A 6 -9.61 -26.12 5.26
C LEU A 6 -8.64 -25.21 6.03
N PRO A 7 -7.35 -25.28 5.70
CA PRO A 7 -6.37 -24.51 6.45
C PRO A 7 -6.68 -23.01 6.40
N SER A 8 -6.63 -22.37 7.55
CA SER A 8 -6.98 -20.94 7.72
C SER A 8 -6.27 -20.03 6.71
N PRO A 9 -6.94 -19.01 6.18
CA PRO A 9 -6.37 -18.09 5.19
C PRO A 9 -5.24 -17.24 5.78
N VAL A 10 -4.40 -16.70 4.90
CA VAL A 10 -3.42 -15.65 5.23
C VAL A 10 -3.88 -14.35 4.59
N TRP A 11 -4.08 -13.34 5.40
CA TRP A 11 -4.49 -12.01 4.96
C TRP A 11 -3.26 -11.14 4.76
N LEU A 12 -3.16 -10.52 3.59
CA LEU A 12 -2.21 -9.46 3.30
C LEU A 12 -3.02 -8.15 3.29
N PHE A 13 -2.85 -7.32 4.29
CA PHE A 13 -3.52 -6.02 4.36
C PHE A 13 -2.58 -4.92 3.92
N ASP A 14 -3.02 -4.11 3.00
CA ASP A 14 -2.46 -2.80 2.79
C ASP A 14 -2.84 -1.85 3.94
N LEU A 15 -2.14 -0.71 4.05
CA LEU A 15 -2.33 0.27 5.12
C LEU A 15 -3.13 1.48 4.66
N ASP A 16 -2.52 2.28 3.78
CA ASP A 16 -3.01 3.59 3.37
C ASP A 16 -4.25 3.47 2.48
N ASN A 17 -5.32 4.18 2.80
CA ASN A 17 -6.62 4.06 2.16
C ASN A 17 -7.28 2.67 2.25
N THR A 18 -6.70 1.76 3.04
CA THR A 18 -7.25 0.43 3.31
C THR A 18 -7.68 0.30 4.78
N LEU A 19 -6.79 0.57 5.72
CA LEU A 19 -7.07 0.53 7.17
C LEU A 19 -7.35 1.92 7.74
N HIS A 20 -6.89 2.98 7.09
CA HIS A 20 -7.15 4.37 7.48
C HIS A 20 -7.24 5.29 6.25
N ASP A 21 -7.78 6.50 6.45
CA ASP A 21 -7.93 7.53 5.41
C ASP A 21 -6.63 8.34 5.26
N ALA A 22 -5.68 7.83 4.47
CA ALA A 22 -4.46 8.56 4.15
C ALA A 22 -4.70 9.73 3.18
N SER A 23 -5.74 9.66 2.36
CA SER A 23 -6.09 10.72 1.39
C SER A 23 -6.58 12.00 2.03
N HIS A 24 -7.02 11.96 3.31
CA HIS A 24 -7.53 13.13 4.00
C HIS A 24 -6.45 14.19 4.23
N ALA A 25 -5.30 13.81 4.80
CA ALA A 25 -4.25 14.76 5.20
C ALA A 25 -2.83 14.22 4.96
N ILE A 26 -2.62 12.92 5.06
CA ILE A 26 -1.29 12.30 5.00
C ILE A 26 -0.72 12.36 3.58
N PHE A 27 -1.45 11.94 2.56
CA PHE A 27 -0.96 12.02 1.18
C PHE A 27 -0.71 13.46 0.70
N PRO A 28 -1.53 14.46 1.01
CA PRO A 28 -1.20 15.86 0.77
C PRO A 28 0.13 16.28 1.40
N ALA A 29 0.36 15.93 2.67
CA ALA A 29 1.60 16.27 3.37
C ALA A 29 2.83 15.55 2.77
N ILE A 30 2.73 14.23 2.51
CA ILE A 30 3.77 13.47 1.81
C ILE A 30 4.06 14.10 0.43
N SER A 31 3.02 14.52 -0.31
CA SER A 31 3.17 15.14 -1.62
C SER A 31 3.90 16.47 -1.54
N ALA A 32 3.62 17.29 -0.54
CA ALA A 32 4.32 18.56 -0.33
C ALA A 32 5.81 18.33 -0.02
N ASN A 33 6.11 17.41 0.91
CA ASN A 33 7.49 17.04 1.25
C ASN A 33 8.24 16.46 0.02
N MET A 34 7.54 15.62 -0.75
CA MET A 34 8.09 15.03 -1.97
C MET A 34 8.40 16.10 -3.03
N ASN A 35 7.52 17.09 -3.22
CA ASN A 35 7.77 18.20 -4.14
C ASN A 35 9.00 19.00 -3.73
N THR A 36 9.12 19.33 -2.44
CA THR A 36 10.28 20.04 -1.90
C THR A 36 11.56 19.23 -2.10
N TYR A 37 11.55 17.93 -1.80
CA TYR A 37 12.70 17.06 -1.98
C TYR A 37 13.14 16.98 -3.45
N ILE A 38 12.20 16.71 -4.34
CA ILE A 38 12.47 16.58 -5.78
C ILE A 38 12.92 17.92 -6.35
N GLY A 39 12.30 19.02 -5.95
CA GLY A 39 12.71 20.37 -6.37
C GLY A 39 14.17 20.64 -6.07
N ARG A 40 14.65 20.26 -4.89
CA ARG A 40 16.09 20.38 -4.54
C ARG A 40 16.98 19.48 -5.40
N VAL A 41 16.58 18.23 -5.63
CA VAL A 41 17.38 17.27 -6.39
C VAL A 41 17.46 17.62 -7.88
N LEU A 42 16.41 18.18 -8.46
CA LEU A 42 16.34 18.58 -9.88
C LEU A 42 16.87 20.00 -10.13
N GLY A 43 17.08 20.79 -9.09
CA GLY A 43 17.62 22.15 -9.20
C GLY A 43 19.11 22.17 -9.53
N ASP A 44 19.65 23.36 -9.68
CA ASP A 44 21.06 23.63 -10.03
C ASP A 44 22.02 23.70 -8.82
N GLY A 45 21.53 23.41 -7.64
CA GLY A 45 22.25 23.52 -6.36
C GLY A 45 22.04 24.85 -5.65
N LEU A 46 21.64 25.90 -6.35
CA LEU A 46 21.32 27.23 -5.78
C LEU A 46 19.79 27.45 -5.78
N THR A 47 19.16 27.12 -6.89
CA THR A 47 17.73 27.33 -7.11
C THR A 47 17.02 25.97 -7.27
N PRO A 48 15.93 25.70 -6.52
CA PRO A 48 15.13 24.51 -6.74
C PRO A 48 14.49 24.51 -8.13
N ALA A 49 14.26 23.32 -8.67
CA ALA A 49 13.51 23.17 -9.92
C ALA A 49 12.09 23.72 -9.77
N THR A 50 11.53 24.19 -10.87
CA THR A 50 10.15 24.71 -10.92
C THR A 50 9.12 23.63 -10.61
N GLN A 51 7.94 24.02 -10.14
CA GLN A 51 6.84 23.09 -9.88
C GLN A 51 6.48 22.26 -11.11
N ALA A 52 6.50 22.84 -12.30
CA ALA A 52 6.23 22.16 -13.57
C ALA A 52 7.26 21.03 -13.85
N GLN A 53 8.53 21.27 -13.58
CA GLN A 53 9.59 20.24 -13.70
C GLN A 53 9.41 19.11 -12.67
N VAL A 54 9.07 19.45 -11.44
CA VAL A 54 8.80 18.49 -10.38
C VAL A 54 7.60 17.60 -10.74
N ASP A 55 6.50 18.19 -11.21
CA ASP A 55 5.29 17.45 -11.58
C ASP A 55 5.54 16.56 -12.81
N ALA A 56 6.27 17.04 -13.80
CA ALA A 56 6.66 16.25 -14.96
C ALA A 56 7.51 15.03 -14.56
N ALA A 57 8.50 15.22 -13.69
CA ALA A 57 9.35 14.14 -13.19
C ALA A 57 8.52 13.12 -12.37
N ARG A 58 7.68 13.58 -11.43
CA ARG A 58 6.80 12.73 -10.63
C ARG A 58 5.90 11.88 -11.49
N LEU A 59 5.18 12.51 -12.42
CA LEU A 59 4.26 11.82 -13.33
C LEU A 59 4.99 10.84 -14.24
N GLY A 60 6.14 11.25 -14.82
CA GLY A 60 6.97 10.42 -15.69
C GLY A 60 7.48 9.17 -14.97
N TYR A 61 8.03 9.33 -13.77
CA TYR A 61 8.54 8.20 -12.99
C TYR A 61 7.44 7.27 -12.50
N TRP A 62 6.31 7.83 -12.06
CA TRP A 62 5.17 7.03 -11.67
C TRP A 62 4.62 6.19 -12.84
N LYS A 63 4.43 6.80 -14.03
CA LYS A 63 3.95 6.08 -15.22
C LYS A 63 4.91 4.96 -15.63
N ARG A 64 6.21 5.21 -15.56
CA ARG A 64 7.24 4.28 -16.05
C ARG A 64 7.58 3.16 -15.06
N TYR A 65 7.57 3.46 -13.75
CA TYR A 65 8.07 2.55 -12.72
C TYR A 65 7.01 2.17 -11.67
N GLY A 66 5.84 2.81 -11.68
CA GLY A 66 4.80 2.62 -10.68
C GLY A 66 5.04 3.35 -9.35
N ALA A 67 6.21 3.98 -9.19
CA ALA A 67 6.55 4.79 -8.02
C ALA A 67 7.59 5.86 -8.39
N THR A 68 7.40 7.09 -7.92
CA THR A 68 8.34 8.21 -8.13
C THR A 68 9.73 7.88 -7.57
N LEU A 69 9.80 7.27 -6.39
CA LEU A 69 11.05 6.85 -5.76
C LEU A 69 11.97 6.06 -6.69
N LEU A 70 11.42 5.12 -7.46
CA LEU A 70 12.22 4.28 -8.36
C LEU A 70 12.90 5.08 -9.48
N GLY A 71 12.23 6.11 -9.97
CA GLY A 71 12.82 7.05 -10.92
C GLY A 71 13.91 7.91 -10.28
N MET A 72 13.67 8.42 -9.07
CA MET A 72 14.64 9.22 -8.33
C MET A 72 15.94 8.43 -8.05
N ILE A 73 15.81 7.17 -7.62
CA ILE A 73 16.99 6.29 -7.45
C ILE A 73 17.72 6.12 -8.78
N ARG A 74 17.00 5.82 -9.86
CA ARG A 74 17.61 5.43 -11.14
C ARG A 74 18.31 6.57 -11.85
N TYR A 75 17.73 7.76 -11.85
CA TYR A 75 18.21 8.89 -12.66
C TYR A 75 19.00 9.92 -11.87
N HIS A 76 18.82 9.95 -10.55
CA HIS A 76 19.42 10.98 -9.69
C HIS A 76 20.27 10.41 -8.57
N GLY A 77 20.44 9.08 -8.50
CA GLY A 77 21.24 8.43 -7.46
C GLY A 77 20.75 8.63 -6.03
N VAL A 78 19.47 8.98 -5.87
CA VAL A 78 18.87 9.28 -4.58
C VAL A 78 18.85 8.03 -3.69
N SER A 79 19.25 8.20 -2.43
CA SER A 79 19.08 7.15 -1.42
C SER A 79 17.59 6.90 -1.15
N ALA A 80 17.17 5.63 -1.27
CA ALA A 80 15.80 5.27 -0.92
C ALA A 80 15.47 5.59 0.54
N ALA A 81 16.42 5.36 1.45
CA ALA A 81 16.24 5.61 2.88
C ALA A 81 16.05 7.10 3.16
N ASP A 82 16.88 7.95 2.56
CA ASP A 82 16.79 9.40 2.71
C ASP A 82 15.49 9.94 2.13
N PHE A 83 15.15 9.56 0.89
CA PHE A 83 13.88 9.96 0.27
C PHE A 83 12.67 9.59 1.12
N LEU A 84 12.60 8.34 1.58
CA LEU A 84 11.49 7.85 2.40
C LEU A 84 11.44 8.56 3.76
N HIS A 85 12.59 8.81 4.37
CA HIS A 85 12.67 9.53 5.64
C HIS A 85 12.12 10.96 5.52
N VAL A 86 12.66 11.73 4.58
CA VAL A 86 12.27 13.14 4.40
C VAL A 86 10.81 13.27 3.94
N THR A 87 10.37 12.46 2.99
CA THR A 87 8.99 12.57 2.46
C THR A 87 7.91 12.14 3.44
N HIS A 88 8.24 11.28 4.41
CA HIS A 88 7.30 10.81 5.44
C HIS A 88 7.56 11.43 6.82
N ASP A 89 8.33 12.50 6.90
CA ASP A 89 8.43 13.30 8.10
C ASP A 89 7.19 14.23 8.19
N LEU A 90 6.20 13.77 8.92
CA LEU A 90 4.87 14.38 8.99
C LEU A 90 4.62 15.15 10.30
N GLY A 91 5.65 15.28 11.15
CA GLY A 91 5.50 15.93 12.46
C GLY A 91 4.44 15.23 13.33
N ALA A 92 3.35 15.93 13.64
CA ALA A 92 2.26 15.43 14.49
C ALA A 92 1.35 14.44 13.75
N LEU A 93 1.86 13.25 13.44
CA LEU A 93 1.15 12.19 12.69
C LEU A 93 -0.19 11.82 13.33
N ASP A 94 -0.28 11.82 14.64
CA ASP A 94 -1.48 11.51 15.42
C ASP A 94 -2.69 12.39 15.04
N LYS A 95 -2.45 13.65 14.67
CA LYS A 95 -3.48 14.59 14.21
C LYS A 95 -3.95 14.35 12.77
N LEU A 96 -3.15 13.63 11.98
CA LEU A 96 -3.41 13.37 10.57
C LEU A 96 -4.13 12.04 10.33
N VAL A 97 -3.98 11.07 11.25
CA VAL A 97 -4.53 9.73 11.09
C VAL A 97 -6.03 9.71 11.35
N ARG A 98 -6.78 9.25 10.37
CA ARG A 98 -8.23 9.00 10.48
C ARG A 98 -8.56 7.58 10.10
N ALA A 99 -9.31 6.88 10.96
CA ALA A 99 -9.76 5.51 10.70
C ALA A 99 -11.15 5.25 11.29
N GLU A 100 -11.79 4.20 10.79
CA GLU A 100 -13.03 3.71 11.39
C GLU A 100 -12.78 3.11 12.78
N LYS A 101 -13.71 3.32 13.69
CA LYS A 101 -13.68 2.67 15.01
C LYS A 101 -13.90 1.16 14.87
N GLY A 102 -13.32 0.38 15.80
CA GLY A 102 -13.57 -1.06 15.89
C GLY A 102 -12.76 -1.95 14.95
N LEU A 103 -11.73 -1.43 14.27
CA LEU A 103 -10.84 -2.23 13.40
C LEU A 103 -10.17 -3.39 14.15
N GLY A 104 -9.72 -3.19 15.40
CA GLY A 104 -9.13 -4.25 16.20
C GLY A 104 -10.11 -5.40 16.47
N THR A 105 -11.39 -5.09 16.73
CA THR A 105 -12.44 -6.12 16.89
C THR A 105 -12.70 -6.84 15.57
N LEU A 106 -12.74 -6.12 14.45
CA LEU A 106 -12.84 -6.71 13.13
C LEU A 106 -11.71 -7.72 12.87
N LEU A 107 -10.45 -7.29 13.06
CA LEU A 107 -9.29 -8.13 12.81
C LEU A 107 -9.27 -9.40 13.67
N ARG A 108 -9.77 -9.35 14.93
CA ARG A 108 -9.93 -10.53 15.75
C ARG A 108 -10.96 -11.52 15.19
N ARG A 109 -12.04 -11.03 14.57
CA ARG A 109 -13.09 -11.87 13.96
C ARG A 109 -12.67 -12.54 12.66
N LEU A 110 -11.66 -12.03 11.97
CA LEU A 110 -11.16 -12.66 10.74
C LEU A 110 -10.30 -13.86 11.10
N PRO A 111 -10.61 -15.06 10.57
CA PRO A 111 -9.82 -16.25 10.83
C PRO A 111 -8.45 -16.15 10.17
N GLY A 112 -7.47 -16.83 10.75
CA GLY A 112 -6.15 -16.96 10.14
C GLY A 112 -5.19 -15.81 10.44
N ARG A 113 -3.98 -15.93 9.86
CA ARG A 113 -2.85 -15.03 10.07
C ARG A 113 -2.98 -13.77 9.24
N LYS A 114 -2.59 -12.63 9.80
CA LYS A 114 -2.58 -11.33 9.11
C LYS A 114 -1.16 -10.81 8.99
N ILE A 115 -0.83 -10.28 7.83
CA ILE A 115 0.45 -9.65 7.48
C ILE A 115 0.12 -8.26 6.95
N LEU A 116 0.75 -7.24 7.51
CA LEU A 116 0.72 -5.91 6.93
C LEU A 116 1.67 -5.86 5.74
N LEU A 117 1.21 -5.40 4.59
CA LEU A 117 1.98 -5.31 3.34
C LEU A 117 1.78 -3.93 2.72
N THR A 118 2.67 -2.98 3.00
CA THR A 118 2.52 -1.59 2.58
C THR A 118 3.73 -1.08 1.80
N ASN A 119 3.50 -0.19 0.82
CA ASN A 119 4.56 0.57 0.16
C ASN A 119 5.05 1.77 0.99
N ALA A 120 4.47 1.99 2.16
CA ALA A 120 4.94 2.99 3.10
C ALA A 120 6.20 2.53 3.84
N PRO A 121 7.05 3.45 4.34
CA PRO A 121 8.23 3.11 5.12
C PRO A 121 7.90 2.56 6.50
N THR A 122 8.82 1.77 7.05
CA THR A 122 8.65 1.07 8.33
C THR A 122 8.31 2.02 9.47
N ARG A 123 9.03 3.15 9.60
CA ARG A 123 8.80 4.13 10.67
C ARG A 123 7.37 4.65 10.65
N TYR A 124 6.96 5.23 9.53
CA TYR A 124 5.62 5.78 9.34
C TYR A 124 4.53 4.72 9.59
N SER A 125 4.63 3.57 8.93
CA SER A 125 3.61 2.53 9.05
C SER A 125 3.53 1.93 10.46
N THR A 126 4.66 1.85 11.20
CA THR A 126 4.68 1.44 12.61
C THR A 126 3.96 2.47 13.49
N ASP A 127 4.19 3.75 13.27
CA ASP A 127 3.58 4.81 14.06
C ASP A 127 2.06 4.89 13.82
N VAL A 128 1.61 4.76 12.55
CA VAL A 128 0.18 4.64 12.22
C VAL A 128 -0.43 3.42 12.91
N MET A 129 0.19 2.25 12.82
CA MET A 129 -0.31 1.02 13.42
C MET A 129 -0.38 1.09 14.95
N ARG A 130 0.59 1.77 15.57
CA ARG A 130 0.61 2.02 17.02
C ARG A 130 -0.53 2.96 17.42
N HIS A 131 -0.69 4.07 16.72
CA HIS A 131 -1.78 5.03 16.96
C HIS A 131 -3.17 4.37 16.85
N LEU A 132 -3.36 3.50 15.86
CA LEU A 132 -4.61 2.77 15.67
C LEU A 132 -4.80 1.58 16.63
N GLY A 133 -3.79 1.22 17.44
CA GLY A 133 -3.83 0.08 18.34
C GLY A 133 -3.89 -1.28 17.61
N LEU A 134 -3.40 -1.34 16.35
CA LEU A 134 -3.57 -2.51 15.48
C LEU A 134 -2.35 -3.44 15.44
N SER A 135 -1.18 -3.02 15.92
CA SER A 135 0.09 -3.76 15.77
C SER A 135 -0.02 -5.22 16.23
N ARG A 136 -0.69 -5.49 17.37
CA ARG A 136 -0.86 -6.83 17.94
C ARG A 136 -1.67 -7.82 17.09
N HIS A 137 -2.40 -7.32 16.09
CA HIS A 137 -3.25 -8.15 15.21
C HIS A 137 -2.50 -8.70 13.99
N PHE A 138 -1.28 -8.24 13.76
CA PHE A 138 -0.46 -8.61 12.61
C PHE A 138 0.74 -9.45 13.05
N ALA A 139 0.87 -10.65 12.49
CA ALA A 139 2.01 -11.53 12.76
C ALA A 139 3.31 -11.03 12.12
N HIS A 140 3.20 -10.28 11.03
CA HIS A 140 4.33 -9.69 10.32
C HIS A 140 3.96 -8.32 9.75
N HIS A 141 4.99 -7.47 9.64
CA HIS A 141 4.92 -6.16 9.01
C HIS A 141 5.97 -6.11 7.89
N VAL A 142 5.50 -5.95 6.66
CA VAL A 142 6.32 -5.87 5.45
C VAL A 142 6.13 -4.49 4.85
N ALA A 143 7.05 -3.59 5.16
CA ALA A 143 7.14 -2.24 4.63
C ALA A 143 8.03 -2.20 3.37
N ILE A 144 8.10 -1.06 2.70
CA ILE A 144 8.80 -0.91 1.42
C ILE A 144 10.27 -1.32 1.49
N GLU A 145 10.96 -1.05 2.61
CA GLU A 145 12.37 -1.39 2.81
C GLU A 145 12.62 -2.91 2.77
N HIS A 146 11.60 -3.72 3.04
CA HIS A 146 11.68 -5.18 2.98
C HIS A 146 11.42 -5.75 1.58
N MET A 147 11.07 -4.89 0.59
CA MET A 147 10.65 -5.32 -0.74
C MET A 147 11.79 -5.38 -1.76
N HIS A 148 12.95 -5.89 -1.35
CA HIS A 148 14.07 -6.11 -2.26
C HIS A 148 14.01 -7.51 -2.90
N VAL A 149 14.20 -7.58 -4.23
CA VAL A 149 14.38 -8.81 -4.99
C VAL A 149 15.62 -8.64 -5.85
N HIS A 150 16.60 -9.54 -5.72
CA HIS A 150 17.90 -9.45 -6.40
C HIS A 150 18.59 -8.09 -6.20
N ARG A 151 18.63 -7.62 -4.95
CA ARG A 151 19.19 -6.31 -4.52
C ARG A 151 18.48 -5.08 -5.12
N GLN A 152 17.39 -5.25 -5.85
CA GLN A 152 16.60 -4.15 -6.39
C GLN A 152 15.33 -3.95 -5.56
N LEU A 153 15.01 -2.70 -5.27
CA LEU A 153 13.75 -2.33 -4.63
C LEU A 153 12.59 -2.59 -5.60
N ARG A 154 11.67 -3.44 -5.20
CA ARG A 154 10.53 -3.89 -5.99
C ARG A 154 9.22 -3.78 -5.20
N PRO A 155 8.70 -2.55 -4.97
CA PRO A 155 7.45 -2.38 -4.23
C PRO A 155 6.24 -2.98 -4.96
N LYS A 156 5.08 -3.02 -4.30
CA LYS A 156 3.82 -3.34 -4.99
C LYS A 156 3.66 -2.39 -6.20
N PRO A 157 3.21 -2.90 -7.34
CA PRO A 157 2.57 -4.19 -7.67
C PRO A 157 3.53 -5.30 -8.14
N SER A 158 4.79 -5.35 -7.71
CA SER A 158 5.75 -6.35 -8.17
C SER A 158 5.34 -7.79 -7.88
N SER A 159 5.07 -8.58 -8.93
CA SER A 159 4.79 -10.01 -8.81
C SER A 159 5.99 -10.81 -8.29
N LEU A 160 7.22 -10.38 -8.59
CA LEU A 160 8.44 -11.00 -8.07
C LEU A 160 8.54 -10.83 -6.55
N MET A 161 8.23 -9.63 -6.05
CA MET A 161 8.18 -9.38 -4.61
C MET A 161 7.12 -10.22 -3.93
N LEU A 162 5.90 -10.29 -4.48
CA LEU A 162 4.83 -11.13 -3.93
C LEU A 162 5.22 -12.61 -3.92
N ARG A 163 5.81 -13.16 -4.98
CA ARG A 163 6.32 -14.55 -5.00
C ARG A 163 7.35 -14.79 -3.92
N ARG A 164 8.30 -13.86 -3.73
CA ARG A 164 9.32 -13.94 -2.66
C ARG A 164 8.66 -13.92 -1.28
N LEU A 165 7.68 -13.03 -1.06
CA LEU A 165 6.92 -12.94 0.18
C LEU A 165 6.21 -14.27 0.50
N LEU A 166 5.46 -14.81 -0.45
CA LEU A 166 4.74 -16.08 -0.29
C LEU A 166 5.70 -17.21 0.09
N ARG A 167 6.83 -17.32 -0.60
CA ARG A 167 7.85 -18.33 -0.31
C ARG A 167 8.46 -18.13 1.08
N LYS A 168 8.84 -16.90 1.44
CA LYS A 168 9.41 -16.57 2.76
C LYS A 168 8.48 -16.99 3.91
N HIS A 169 7.19 -16.86 3.71
CA HIS A 169 6.19 -17.17 4.75
C HIS A 169 5.60 -18.59 4.62
N GLY A 170 6.06 -19.40 3.67
CA GLY A 170 5.59 -20.76 3.46
C GLY A 170 4.10 -20.86 3.11
N VAL A 171 3.59 -19.92 2.30
CA VAL A 171 2.14 -19.82 2.03
C VAL A 171 1.84 -19.99 0.55
N ALA A 172 0.93 -20.90 0.24
CA ALA A 172 0.42 -21.06 -1.12
C ALA A 172 -0.46 -19.85 -1.52
N ALA A 173 -0.30 -19.36 -2.74
CA ALA A 173 -1.02 -18.19 -3.25
C ALA A 173 -2.53 -18.30 -3.06
N ARG A 174 -3.13 -19.47 -3.37
CA ARG A 174 -4.58 -19.73 -3.22
C ARG A 174 -5.11 -19.59 -1.80
N ARG A 175 -4.23 -19.60 -0.79
CA ARG A 175 -4.57 -19.38 0.63
C ARG A 175 -4.42 -17.94 1.07
N CYS A 176 -3.88 -17.09 0.19
CA CYS A 176 -3.67 -15.68 0.49
C CYS A 176 -4.81 -14.82 -0.03
N ILE A 177 -5.18 -13.83 0.75
CA ILE A 177 -6.19 -12.82 0.41
C ILE A 177 -5.50 -11.45 0.52
N LEU A 178 -5.38 -10.73 -0.59
CA LEU A 178 -4.91 -9.36 -0.59
C LEU A 178 -6.10 -8.40 -0.42
N VAL A 179 -6.04 -7.56 0.62
CA VAL A 179 -7.02 -6.49 0.90
C VAL A 179 -6.34 -5.16 0.60
N GLU A 180 -6.84 -4.41 -0.38
CA GLU A 180 -6.12 -3.32 -1.02
C GLU A 180 -7.07 -2.31 -1.66
N ASP A 181 -6.68 -1.03 -1.75
CA ASP A 181 -7.41 0.03 -2.46
C ASP A 181 -6.98 0.17 -3.93
N THR A 182 -5.75 -0.21 -4.27
CA THR A 182 -5.12 0.03 -5.57
C THR A 182 -5.31 -1.14 -6.52
N LEU A 183 -6.04 -0.91 -7.63
CA LEU A 183 -6.36 -1.93 -8.63
C LEU A 183 -5.14 -2.59 -9.27
N ALA A 184 -4.04 -1.87 -9.47
CA ALA A 184 -2.80 -2.43 -10.02
C ALA A 184 -2.20 -3.51 -9.11
N ASN A 185 -2.24 -3.29 -7.79
CA ASN A 185 -1.78 -4.25 -6.78
C ASN A 185 -2.66 -5.51 -6.79
N LEU A 186 -3.97 -5.34 -6.82
CA LEU A 186 -4.94 -6.44 -6.90
C LEU A 186 -4.76 -7.25 -8.19
N LYS A 187 -4.59 -6.58 -9.34
CA LYS A 187 -4.35 -7.25 -10.63
C LYS A 187 -3.10 -8.12 -10.60
N SER A 188 -2.02 -7.60 -10.02
CA SER A 188 -0.77 -8.37 -9.85
C SER A 188 -0.94 -9.58 -8.94
N ALA A 189 -1.66 -9.42 -7.83
CA ALA A 189 -1.94 -10.50 -6.89
C ALA A 189 -2.82 -11.60 -7.51
N SER A 190 -3.90 -11.21 -8.20
CA SER A 190 -4.80 -12.16 -8.89
C SER A 190 -4.06 -13.01 -9.92
N ARG A 191 -3.13 -12.42 -10.69
CA ARG A 191 -2.29 -13.16 -11.65
C ARG A 191 -1.40 -14.23 -11.01
N LEU A 192 -1.14 -14.12 -9.72
CA LEU A 192 -0.40 -15.10 -8.94
C LEU A 192 -1.30 -16.11 -8.23
N GLY A 193 -2.61 -16.01 -8.41
CA GLY A 193 -3.61 -16.89 -7.79
C GLY A 193 -3.99 -16.50 -6.35
N LEU A 194 -3.69 -15.27 -5.89
CA LEU A 194 -4.23 -14.76 -4.65
C LEU A 194 -5.71 -14.39 -4.83
N ARG A 195 -6.49 -14.56 -3.77
CA ARG A 195 -7.80 -13.91 -3.67
C ARG A 195 -7.63 -12.41 -3.42
N THR A 196 -8.58 -11.62 -3.93
CA THR A 196 -8.45 -10.16 -3.95
C THR A 196 -9.69 -9.49 -3.39
N VAL A 197 -9.48 -8.52 -2.52
CA VAL A 197 -10.53 -7.66 -1.97
C VAL A 197 -10.21 -6.21 -2.28
N TRP A 198 -11.09 -5.55 -3.00
CA TRP A 198 -10.98 -4.12 -3.30
C TRP A 198 -11.75 -3.28 -2.29
N VAL A 199 -11.03 -2.46 -1.52
CA VAL A 199 -11.59 -1.49 -0.58
C VAL A 199 -11.72 -0.15 -1.27
N THR A 200 -12.89 0.50 -1.12
CA THR A 200 -13.19 1.73 -1.89
C THR A 200 -13.55 2.93 -1.02
N GLN A 201 -13.52 2.79 0.30
CA GLN A 201 -14.02 3.80 1.24
C GLN A 201 -13.31 5.14 1.13
N TYR A 202 -11.99 5.10 1.02
CA TYR A 202 -11.13 6.28 1.06
C TYR A 202 -10.63 6.71 -0.32
N LEU A 203 -11.14 6.07 -1.39
CA LEU A 203 -10.82 6.48 -2.75
C LEU A 203 -11.46 7.83 -3.05
N ARG A 204 -10.63 8.82 -3.39
CA ARG A 204 -11.09 10.15 -3.82
C ARG A 204 -10.87 10.32 -5.31
N MET A 205 -11.85 10.95 -5.98
CA MET A 205 -11.83 11.20 -7.43
C MET A 205 -10.76 12.20 -7.87
N SER A 206 -10.28 13.00 -6.92
CA SER A 206 -9.34 14.10 -7.16
C SER A 206 -8.04 13.85 -6.38
N ASP A 207 -7.22 12.92 -6.84
CA ASP A 207 -5.82 12.92 -6.44
C ASP A 207 -5.02 13.62 -7.56
N PRO A 208 -4.59 14.90 -7.37
CA PRO A 208 -3.98 15.69 -8.44
C PRO A 208 -2.61 15.17 -8.87
N ILE A 209 -2.02 14.21 -8.16
CA ILE A 209 -0.66 13.77 -8.43
C ILE A 209 -0.56 12.25 -8.50
N GLY A 210 -0.67 11.74 -9.74
CA GLY A 210 -0.04 10.49 -10.13
C GLY A 210 -0.76 9.19 -9.86
N LYS A 211 -1.95 9.17 -9.27
CA LYS A 211 -2.80 7.98 -9.34
C LYS A 211 -3.61 8.03 -10.63
N ALA A 212 -3.63 6.92 -11.35
CA ALA A 212 -4.51 6.78 -12.50
C ALA A 212 -5.92 7.21 -12.09
N PRO A 213 -6.62 8.03 -12.91
CA PRO A 213 -7.97 8.45 -12.58
C PRO A 213 -8.79 7.21 -12.28
N LEU A 214 -9.55 7.26 -11.16
CA LEU A 214 -10.49 6.18 -10.87
C LEU A 214 -11.36 5.95 -12.10
N PRO A 215 -11.63 4.68 -12.46
CA PRO A 215 -12.55 4.40 -13.55
C PRO A 215 -13.84 5.16 -13.31
N ARG A 216 -14.37 5.85 -14.31
CA ARG A 216 -15.64 6.61 -14.24
C ARG A 216 -16.79 5.78 -13.64
N THR A 217 -16.68 4.48 -13.68
CA THR A 217 -17.57 3.56 -13.00
C THR A 217 -16.77 2.73 -12.01
N LEU A 218 -17.16 2.75 -10.74
CA LEU A 218 -16.64 1.86 -9.71
C LEU A 218 -17.13 0.40 -9.92
N LYS A 219 -17.25 -0.03 -11.18
CA LYS A 219 -17.58 -1.42 -11.53
C LYS A 219 -16.43 -2.33 -11.09
N ARG A 220 -16.75 -3.44 -10.47
CA ARG A 220 -15.77 -4.42 -10.01
C ARG A 220 -15.08 -5.09 -11.21
N PRO A 221 -13.74 -4.97 -11.36
CA PRO A 221 -13.01 -5.70 -12.42
C PRO A 221 -13.05 -7.21 -12.20
N GLY A 222 -12.91 -7.99 -13.28
CA GLY A 222 -12.96 -9.46 -13.22
C GLY A 222 -11.86 -10.11 -12.37
N TYR A 223 -10.72 -9.43 -12.18
CA TYR A 223 -9.62 -9.89 -11.32
C TYR A 223 -9.80 -9.51 -9.84
N VAL A 224 -10.93 -8.95 -9.45
CA VAL A 224 -11.30 -8.65 -8.07
C VAL A 224 -12.38 -9.63 -7.63
N ASP A 225 -12.09 -10.49 -6.64
CA ASP A 225 -13.07 -11.47 -6.15
C ASP A 225 -14.19 -10.79 -5.35
N VAL A 226 -13.83 -9.87 -4.47
CA VAL A 226 -14.78 -9.15 -3.62
C VAL A 226 -14.50 -7.64 -3.64
N LYS A 227 -15.53 -6.84 -3.84
CA LYS A 227 -15.51 -5.39 -3.63
C LYS A 227 -16.26 -5.06 -2.36
N VAL A 228 -15.66 -4.24 -1.50
CA VAL A 228 -16.27 -3.71 -0.27
C VAL A 228 -16.08 -2.21 -0.21
N LYS A 229 -17.03 -1.51 0.42
CA LYS A 229 -16.81 -0.11 0.75
C LYS A 229 -15.77 0.00 1.86
N SER A 230 -15.96 -0.70 2.96
CA SER A 230 -15.06 -0.72 4.12
C SER A 230 -14.61 -2.14 4.45
N VAL A 231 -13.41 -2.26 5.04
CA VAL A 231 -12.90 -3.53 5.58
C VAL A 231 -13.84 -4.15 6.62
N ARG A 232 -14.70 -3.37 7.27
CA ARG A 232 -15.72 -3.84 8.21
C ARG A 232 -16.72 -4.82 7.59
N GLN A 233 -16.87 -4.81 6.26
CA GLN A 233 -17.74 -5.73 5.54
C GLN A 233 -17.12 -7.11 5.30
N LEU A 234 -15.82 -7.30 5.59
CA LEU A 234 -15.10 -8.55 5.33
C LEU A 234 -15.74 -9.79 5.99
N PRO A 235 -16.14 -9.75 7.29
CA PRO A 235 -16.72 -10.93 7.91
C PRO A 235 -17.95 -11.47 7.17
N ALA A 236 -18.81 -10.60 6.66
CA ALA A 236 -20.00 -10.97 5.91
C ALA A 236 -19.69 -11.49 4.49
N ARG A 237 -18.45 -11.32 4.00
CA ARG A 237 -18.01 -11.72 2.66
C ARG A 237 -17.06 -12.92 2.65
N LEU A 238 -16.77 -13.52 3.80
CA LEU A 238 -15.81 -14.64 3.93
C LEU A 238 -16.16 -15.83 3.03
N HIS A 239 -17.47 -16.12 2.83
CA HIS A 239 -17.93 -17.21 1.97
C HIS A 239 -17.50 -17.07 0.51
N ARG A 240 -17.21 -15.85 0.03
CA ARG A 240 -16.75 -15.56 -1.33
C ARG A 240 -15.23 -15.64 -1.50
N LEU A 241 -14.50 -15.80 -0.39
CA LEU A 241 -13.05 -15.80 -0.34
C LEU A 241 -12.47 -17.19 0.03
N ARG A 242 -13.34 -18.18 0.10
CA ARG A 242 -12.99 -19.59 0.35
C ARG A 242 -12.73 -20.34 -0.95
#